data_1e608589e6307e64a53388be9c5ea7d6
#
_entry.id   1e608589e6307e64a53388be9c5ea7d6
#
_cell.length_a   1.000
_cell.length_b   1.000
_cell.length_c   1.000
_cell.angle_alpha   90.00
_cell.angle_beta   90.00
_cell.angle_gamma   90.00
#
_symmetry.space_group_name_H-M   'P 1'
#
loop_
_entity.id
_entity.type
_entity.pdbx_description
1 polymer ?
#
loop_
_entity_poly.entity_id
_entity_poly.type
_entity_poly.pdbx_seq_one_letter_code
_entity_poly.pdbx_strand_id
1 'polypeptide(L)'
;MTEKHSILDHEHEMLLEELDEVSRGSGRIGQIYSEVLTLFRTHLAEENETIVPLLRYNKERLEEFENKDVENLKLASARFENHFDRMVGEHREISRKLNQVLDELKASPDEGAKQLAQELIHHVELEEEILYPAAFAAGDLLEFERELLGQKIKY
;
A
#
# COMPACT_ATOMS: atom_id res chain seq x y z
N MET A 1 -23.74 -5.05 -6.14
CA MET A 1 -22.36 -5.27 -6.58
C MET A 1 -21.49 -5.57 -5.36
N THR A 2 -21.06 -6.78 -5.23
CA THR A 2 -20.04 -7.11 -4.24
C THR A 2 -18.73 -6.54 -4.72
N GLU A 3 -18.24 -5.50 -4.05
CA GLU A 3 -16.86 -5.08 -4.21
C GLU A 3 -15.97 -6.28 -3.93
N LYS A 4 -15.27 -6.73 -4.96
CA LYS A 4 -14.25 -7.75 -4.77
C LYS A 4 -13.08 -7.07 -4.07
N HIS A 5 -13.05 -7.18 -2.76
CA HIS A 5 -11.88 -6.79 -2.00
C HIS A 5 -10.67 -7.57 -2.54
N SER A 6 -9.62 -6.86 -2.88
CA SER A 6 -8.38 -7.50 -3.30
C SER A 6 -7.74 -8.21 -2.10
N ILE A 7 -6.84 -9.17 -2.37
CA ILE A 7 -6.04 -9.82 -1.32
C ILE A 7 -5.27 -8.76 -0.53
N LEU A 8 -4.80 -7.72 -1.20
CA LEU A 8 -4.07 -6.61 -0.58
C LEU A 8 -4.96 -5.83 0.40
N ASP A 9 -6.21 -5.53 0.03
CA ASP A 9 -7.17 -4.85 0.93
C ASP A 9 -7.42 -5.66 2.19
N HIS A 10 -7.60 -6.97 2.04
CA HIS A 10 -7.81 -7.87 3.17
C HIS A 10 -6.59 -7.92 4.09
N GLU A 11 -5.40 -8.00 3.53
CA GLU A 11 -4.15 -7.97 4.30
C GLU A 11 -3.99 -6.65 5.05
N HIS A 12 -4.29 -5.53 4.40
CA HIS A 12 -4.24 -4.21 5.04
C HIS A 12 -5.22 -4.11 6.22
N GLU A 13 -6.44 -4.60 6.07
CA GLU A 13 -7.43 -4.63 7.16
C GLU A 13 -6.95 -5.46 8.34
N MET A 14 -6.39 -6.64 8.09
CA MET A 14 -5.86 -7.52 9.14
C MET A 14 -4.69 -6.85 9.89
N LEU A 15 -3.76 -6.25 9.17
CA LEU A 15 -2.63 -5.56 9.77
C LEU A 15 -3.07 -4.37 10.62
N LEU A 16 -4.07 -3.61 10.16
CA LEU A 16 -4.64 -2.50 10.93
C LEU A 16 -5.29 -2.97 12.22
N GLU A 17 -6.04 -4.08 12.19
CA GLU A 17 -6.67 -4.67 13.37
C GLU A 17 -5.62 -5.11 14.40
N GLU A 18 -4.58 -5.80 13.95
CA GLU A 18 -3.48 -6.25 14.79
C GLU A 18 -2.71 -5.08 15.40
N LEU A 19 -2.44 -4.03 14.59
CA LEU A 19 -1.81 -2.80 15.06
C LEU A 19 -2.65 -2.08 16.10
N ASP A 20 -3.95 -1.98 15.87
CA ASP A 20 -4.87 -1.33 16.83
C ASP A 20 -4.85 -2.06 18.18
N GLU A 21 -4.89 -3.39 18.17
CA GLU A 21 -4.83 -4.20 19.38
C GLU A 21 -3.53 -4.00 20.15
N VAL A 22 -2.38 -4.08 19.50
CA VAL A 22 -1.06 -3.95 20.13
C VAL A 22 -0.83 -2.51 20.62
N SER A 23 -1.34 -1.51 19.90
CA SER A 23 -1.19 -0.10 20.25
C SER A 23 -1.90 0.28 21.56
N ARG A 24 -2.86 -0.53 21.99
CA ARG A 24 -3.58 -0.34 23.27
C ARG A 24 -2.77 -0.84 24.47
N GLY A 25 -1.68 -1.56 24.23
CA GLY A 25 -0.79 -2.03 25.28
C GLY A 25 -0.12 -0.88 26.02
N SER A 26 0.24 -1.11 27.29
CA SER A 26 0.95 -0.14 28.10
C SER A 26 2.47 -0.16 27.82
N GLY A 27 3.15 0.94 28.13
CA GLY A 27 4.61 1.05 28.05
C GLY A 27 5.12 1.54 26.71
N ARG A 28 6.44 1.43 26.56
CA ARG A 28 7.16 1.99 25.40
C ARG A 28 6.77 1.30 24.07
N ILE A 29 6.60 0.00 24.09
CA ILE A 29 6.24 -0.78 22.89
C ILE A 29 4.85 -0.38 22.40
N GLY A 30 3.85 -0.28 23.29
CA GLY A 30 2.51 0.18 22.93
C GLY A 30 2.53 1.59 22.36
N GLN A 31 3.35 2.47 22.92
CA GLN A 31 3.50 3.84 22.43
C GLN A 31 4.05 3.87 21.01
N ILE A 32 5.12 3.10 20.73
CA ILE A 32 5.72 3.05 19.39
C ILE A 32 4.71 2.48 18.39
N TYR A 33 3.99 1.41 18.74
CA TYR A 33 2.95 0.86 17.86
C TYR A 33 1.80 1.84 17.61
N SER A 34 1.45 2.67 18.57
CA SER A 34 0.48 3.75 18.36
C SER A 34 0.93 4.74 17.30
N GLU A 35 2.21 5.09 17.31
CA GLU A 35 2.81 5.96 16.30
C GLU A 35 2.84 5.28 14.92
N VAL A 36 3.20 4.01 14.88
CA VAL A 36 3.16 3.20 13.64
C VAL A 36 1.74 3.14 13.08
N LEU A 37 0.74 2.91 13.93
CA LEU A 37 -0.66 2.87 13.51
C LEU A 37 -1.10 4.17 12.82
N THR A 38 -0.73 5.31 13.38
CA THR A 38 -1.05 6.62 12.79
C THR A 38 -0.43 6.79 11.42
N LEU A 39 0.86 6.47 11.28
CA LEU A 39 1.58 6.53 10.00
C LEU A 39 0.98 5.56 8.98
N PHE A 40 0.70 4.35 9.42
CA PHE A 40 0.20 3.27 8.56
C PHE A 40 -1.19 3.58 8.01
N ARG A 41 -2.09 4.13 8.83
CA ARG A 41 -3.43 4.54 8.36
C ARG A 41 -3.36 5.55 7.22
N THR A 42 -2.56 6.58 7.37
CA THR A 42 -2.38 7.61 6.34
C THR A 42 -1.76 7.03 5.08
N HIS A 43 -0.75 6.19 5.26
CA HIS A 43 -0.05 5.52 4.16
C HIS A 43 -0.99 4.61 3.37
N LEU A 44 -1.78 3.78 4.05
CA LEU A 44 -2.74 2.88 3.39
C LEU A 44 -3.86 3.63 2.67
N ALA A 45 -4.31 4.76 3.20
CA ALA A 45 -5.30 5.58 2.52
C ALA A 45 -4.78 6.07 1.16
N GLU A 46 -3.50 6.45 1.10
CA GLU A 46 -2.85 6.85 -0.16
C GLU A 46 -2.73 5.67 -1.13
N GLU A 47 -2.33 4.51 -0.65
CA GLU A 47 -2.23 3.31 -1.49
C GLU A 47 -3.58 2.87 -2.05
N ASN A 48 -4.64 2.94 -1.25
CA ASN A 48 -5.98 2.60 -1.70
C ASN A 48 -6.48 3.50 -2.83
N GLU A 49 -6.02 4.73 -2.88
CA GLU A 49 -6.40 5.69 -3.93
C GLU A 49 -5.50 5.63 -5.17
N THR A 50 -4.31 5.07 -5.05
CA THR A 50 -3.30 5.07 -6.12
C THR A 50 -2.96 3.67 -6.64
N ILE A 51 -2.38 2.85 -5.79
CA ILE A 51 -1.83 1.54 -6.17
C ILE A 51 -2.93 0.51 -6.43
N VAL A 52 -3.92 0.44 -5.56
CA VAL A 52 -4.99 -0.55 -5.66
C VAL A 52 -5.74 -0.44 -6.99
N PRO A 53 -6.18 0.75 -7.44
CA PRO A 53 -6.81 0.89 -8.76
C PRO A 53 -5.90 0.47 -9.92
N LEU A 54 -4.60 0.79 -9.85
CA LEU A 54 -3.64 0.42 -10.89
C LEU A 54 -3.40 -1.08 -10.96
N LEU A 55 -3.30 -1.76 -9.82
CA LEU A 55 -3.16 -3.21 -9.78
C LEU A 55 -4.41 -3.92 -10.32
N ARG A 56 -5.58 -3.37 -10.03
CA ARG A 56 -6.85 -3.86 -10.57
C ARG A 56 -6.87 -3.71 -12.09
N TYR A 57 -6.45 -2.56 -12.63
CA TYR A 57 -6.34 -2.33 -14.06
C TYR A 57 -5.41 -3.33 -14.73
N ASN A 58 -4.26 -3.61 -14.14
CA ASN A 58 -3.31 -4.58 -14.66
C ASN A 58 -3.96 -5.98 -14.84
N LYS A 59 -4.92 -6.31 -13.99
CA LYS A 59 -5.67 -7.57 -14.06
C LYS A 59 -6.81 -7.53 -15.08
N GLU A 60 -7.57 -6.44 -15.14
CA GLU A 60 -8.84 -6.38 -15.89
C GLU A 60 -8.73 -5.75 -17.29
N ARG A 61 -7.71 -4.97 -17.57
CA ARG A 61 -7.49 -4.27 -18.84
C ARG A 61 -8.49 -3.14 -19.13
N LEU A 62 -8.11 -2.27 -20.09
CA LEU A 62 -8.85 -1.06 -20.44
C LEU A 62 -10.24 -1.33 -21.03
N GLU A 63 -10.41 -2.43 -21.78
CA GLU A 63 -11.66 -2.79 -22.43
C GLU A 63 -12.81 -3.03 -21.46
N GLU A 64 -12.52 -3.38 -20.22
CA GLU A 64 -13.49 -3.64 -19.16
C GLU A 64 -13.84 -2.39 -18.34
N PHE A 65 -13.18 -1.26 -18.63
CA PHE A 65 -13.37 -0.01 -17.90
C PHE A 65 -14.17 1.00 -18.71
N GLU A 66 -15.11 1.69 -18.05
CA GLU A 66 -15.81 2.83 -18.63
C GLU A 66 -14.88 4.05 -18.70
N ASN A 67 -15.22 5.04 -19.56
CA ASN A 67 -14.43 6.27 -19.73
C ASN A 67 -14.12 7.00 -18.42
N LYS A 68 -15.09 7.01 -17.50
CA LYS A 68 -14.94 7.60 -16.17
C LYS A 68 -13.85 6.91 -15.36
N ASP A 69 -13.82 5.57 -15.42
CA ASP A 69 -12.82 4.77 -14.71
C ASP A 69 -11.43 4.96 -15.30
N VAL A 70 -11.32 5.13 -16.61
CA VAL A 70 -10.05 5.42 -17.29
C VAL A 70 -9.47 6.74 -16.81
N GLU A 71 -10.27 7.78 -16.68
CA GLU A 71 -9.82 9.07 -16.16
C GLU A 71 -9.37 8.96 -14.69
N ASN A 72 -10.09 8.19 -13.87
CA ASN A 72 -9.70 7.92 -12.49
C ASN A 72 -8.37 7.15 -12.40
N LEU A 73 -8.15 6.17 -13.28
CA LEU A 73 -6.89 5.42 -13.37
C LEU A 73 -5.73 6.34 -13.77
N LYS A 74 -5.95 7.25 -14.69
CA LYS A 74 -4.95 8.23 -15.12
C LYS A 74 -4.56 9.14 -13.97
N LEU A 75 -5.53 9.61 -13.20
CA LEU A 75 -5.28 10.43 -12.01
C LEU A 75 -4.53 9.62 -10.93
N ALA A 76 -4.92 8.37 -10.70
CA ALA A 76 -4.23 7.49 -9.76
C ALA A 76 -2.77 7.26 -10.15
N SER A 77 -2.49 7.05 -11.43
CA SER A 77 -1.13 6.87 -11.96
C SER A 77 -0.28 8.13 -11.76
N ALA A 78 -0.81 9.29 -12.11
CA ALA A 78 -0.11 10.57 -11.93
C ALA A 78 0.16 10.85 -10.46
N ARG A 79 -0.81 10.60 -9.60
CA ARG A 79 -0.68 10.78 -8.15
C ARG A 79 0.36 9.84 -7.57
N PHE A 80 0.36 8.57 -7.99
CA PHE A 80 1.36 7.60 -7.56
C PHE A 80 2.79 8.06 -7.93
N GLU A 81 3.01 8.46 -9.19
CA GLU A 81 4.29 8.99 -9.63
C GLU A 81 4.75 10.18 -8.78
N ASN A 82 3.85 11.14 -8.56
CA ASN A 82 4.16 12.37 -7.82
C ASN A 82 4.44 12.12 -6.33
N HIS A 83 3.83 11.09 -5.75
CA HIS A 83 3.93 10.80 -4.31
C HIS A 83 4.84 9.63 -3.98
N PHE A 84 5.45 9.01 -4.98
CA PHE A 84 6.28 7.81 -4.81
C PHE A 84 7.38 7.99 -3.77
N ASP A 85 8.16 9.06 -3.89
CA ASP A 85 9.27 9.32 -2.97
C ASP A 85 8.79 9.52 -1.53
N ARG A 86 7.64 10.16 -1.36
CA ARG A 86 7.02 10.32 -0.04
C ARG A 86 6.57 8.98 0.53
N MET A 87 5.94 8.14 -0.28
CA MET A 87 5.47 6.81 0.14
C MET A 87 6.63 5.92 0.57
N VAL A 88 7.73 5.93 -0.16
CA VAL A 88 8.96 5.22 0.22
C VAL A 88 9.55 5.80 1.51
N GLY A 89 9.53 7.11 1.67
CA GLY A 89 9.94 7.79 2.90
C GLY A 89 9.09 7.37 4.12
N GLU A 90 7.78 7.23 3.92
CA GLU A 90 6.87 6.71 4.95
C GLU A 90 7.23 5.27 5.35
N HIS A 91 7.55 4.42 4.37
CA HIS A 91 8.04 3.06 4.62
C HIS A 91 9.31 3.04 5.48
N ARG A 92 10.25 3.92 5.21
CA ARG A 92 11.48 4.02 6.01
C ARG A 92 11.19 4.41 7.45
N GLU A 93 10.28 5.35 7.65
CA GLU A 93 9.90 5.79 9.00
C GLU A 93 9.17 4.68 9.76
N ILE A 94 8.24 3.99 9.11
CA ILE A 94 7.54 2.84 9.68
C ILE A 94 8.56 1.76 10.07
N SER A 95 9.46 1.39 9.16
CA SER A 95 10.49 0.37 9.42
C SER A 95 11.43 0.77 10.54
N ARG A 96 11.81 2.05 10.63
CA ARG A 96 12.64 2.57 11.70
C ARG A 96 11.96 2.37 13.06
N LYS A 97 10.68 2.71 13.16
CA LYS A 97 9.91 2.54 14.40
C LYS A 97 9.72 1.06 14.77
N LEU A 98 9.49 0.21 13.78
CA LEU A 98 9.38 -1.23 14.01
C LEU A 98 10.70 -1.85 14.48
N ASN A 99 11.82 -1.37 13.98
CA ASN A 99 13.13 -1.78 14.50
C ASN A 99 13.36 -1.31 15.93
N GLN A 100 12.84 -0.15 16.32
CA GLN A 100 12.84 0.28 17.71
C GLN A 100 12.03 -0.68 18.59
N VAL A 101 10.87 -1.16 18.12
CA VAL A 101 10.08 -2.18 18.83
C VAL A 101 10.91 -3.44 19.03
N LEU A 102 11.56 -3.94 17.97
CA LEU A 102 12.40 -5.13 18.07
C LEU A 102 13.54 -4.97 19.08
N ASP A 103 14.14 -3.78 19.17
CA ASP A 103 15.17 -3.50 20.15
C ASP A 103 14.61 -3.49 21.60
N GLU A 104 13.47 -2.86 21.82
CA GLU A 104 12.80 -2.86 23.13
C GLU A 104 12.41 -4.27 23.58
N LEU A 105 12.04 -5.13 22.64
CA LEU A 105 11.63 -6.52 22.91
C LEU A 105 12.79 -7.40 23.38
N LYS A 106 14.05 -6.98 23.20
CA LYS A 106 15.21 -7.71 23.74
C LYS A 106 15.22 -7.69 25.27
N ALA A 107 14.76 -6.58 25.87
CA ALA A 107 14.68 -6.41 27.31
C ALA A 107 13.34 -6.89 27.89
N SER A 108 12.27 -6.87 27.09
CA SER A 108 10.91 -7.25 27.49
C SER A 108 10.25 -8.12 26.41
N PRO A 109 10.59 -9.43 26.35
CA PRO A 109 10.12 -10.31 25.29
C PRO A 109 8.59 -10.42 25.20
N ASP A 110 8.06 -10.31 23.97
CA ASP A 110 6.66 -10.53 23.64
C ASP A 110 6.63 -11.09 22.20
N GLU A 111 6.35 -12.37 22.07
CA GLU A 111 6.36 -13.05 20.76
C GLU A 111 5.32 -12.49 19.79
N GLY A 112 4.12 -12.14 20.25
CA GLY A 112 3.08 -11.55 19.42
C GLY A 112 3.50 -10.20 18.85
N ALA A 113 4.05 -9.33 19.68
CA ALA A 113 4.56 -8.03 19.27
C ALA A 113 5.75 -8.16 18.29
N LYS A 114 6.64 -9.11 18.54
CA LYS A 114 7.79 -9.40 17.68
C LYS A 114 7.35 -9.87 16.30
N GLN A 115 6.42 -10.83 16.26
CA GLN A 115 5.91 -11.38 15.01
C GLN A 115 5.24 -10.29 14.17
N LEU A 116 4.41 -9.44 14.79
CA LEU A 116 3.76 -8.34 14.08
C LEU A 116 4.77 -7.36 13.48
N ALA A 117 5.81 -6.99 14.24
CA ALA A 117 6.86 -6.10 13.72
C ALA A 117 7.54 -6.70 12.50
N GLN A 118 7.86 -7.99 12.54
CA GLN A 118 8.50 -8.69 11.42
C GLN A 118 7.57 -8.80 10.21
N GLU A 119 6.29 -9.07 10.42
CA GLU A 119 5.29 -9.14 9.35
C GLU A 119 5.11 -7.78 8.67
N LEU A 120 5.07 -6.69 9.42
CA LEU A 120 4.94 -5.34 8.87
C LEU A 120 6.17 -4.93 8.07
N ILE A 121 7.36 -5.22 8.56
CA ILE A 121 8.61 -4.95 7.83
C ILE A 121 8.61 -5.73 6.51
N HIS A 122 8.25 -7.00 6.54
CA HIS A 122 8.17 -7.83 5.34
C HIS A 122 7.10 -7.32 4.36
N HIS A 123 5.95 -6.88 4.86
CA HIS A 123 4.90 -6.29 4.04
C HIS A 123 5.41 -5.07 3.26
N VAL A 124 6.09 -4.16 3.94
CA VAL A 124 6.67 -2.96 3.32
C VAL A 124 7.71 -3.32 2.26
N GLU A 125 8.56 -4.32 2.52
CA GLU A 125 9.55 -4.82 1.57
C GLU A 125 8.89 -5.39 0.31
N LEU A 126 7.84 -6.19 0.47
CA LEU A 126 7.09 -6.77 -0.66
C LEU A 126 6.40 -5.68 -1.49
N GLU A 127 5.88 -4.63 -0.88
CA GLU A 127 5.31 -3.52 -1.61
C GLU A 127 6.35 -2.84 -2.51
N GLU A 128 7.52 -2.55 -1.97
CA GLU A 128 8.59 -1.89 -2.74
C GLU A 128 9.19 -2.79 -3.82
N GLU A 129 9.34 -4.07 -3.56
CA GLU A 129 9.96 -5.01 -4.50
C GLU A 129 9.02 -5.50 -5.59
N ILE A 130 7.73 -5.61 -5.30
CA ILE A 130 6.76 -6.25 -6.21
C ILE A 130 5.61 -5.31 -6.57
N LEU A 131 4.91 -4.77 -5.59
CA LEU A 131 3.66 -4.04 -5.84
C LEU A 131 3.87 -2.66 -6.46
N TYR A 132 4.84 -1.90 -6.01
CA TYR A 132 5.13 -0.59 -6.58
C TYR A 132 5.64 -0.68 -8.02
N PRO A 133 6.58 -1.59 -8.35
CA PRO A 133 6.94 -1.82 -9.75
C PRO A 133 5.76 -2.27 -10.61
N ALA A 134 4.87 -3.13 -10.10
CA ALA A 134 3.67 -3.55 -10.82
C ALA A 134 2.71 -2.37 -11.06
N ALA A 135 2.58 -1.45 -10.11
CA ALA A 135 1.75 -0.25 -10.26
C ALA A 135 2.33 0.69 -11.32
N PHE A 136 3.64 0.89 -11.36
CA PHE A 136 4.29 1.66 -12.43
C PHE A 136 4.07 1.02 -13.79
N ALA A 137 4.23 -0.30 -13.90
CA ALA A 137 4.00 -1.03 -15.14
C ALA A 137 2.55 -0.91 -15.60
N ALA A 138 1.59 -0.95 -14.68
CA ALA A 138 0.18 -0.76 -14.97
C ALA A 138 -0.10 0.65 -15.53
N GLY A 139 0.52 1.67 -14.96
CA GLY A 139 0.42 3.05 -15.45
C GLY A 139 0.98 3.20 -16.87
N ASP A 140 2.12 2.60 -17.14
CA ASP A 140 2.74 2.59 -18.48
C ASP A 140 1.86 1.84 -19.49
N LEU A 141 1.29 0.71 -19.09
CA LEU A 141 0.38 -0.07 -19.93
C LEU A 141 -0.89 0.72 -20.26
N LEU A 142 -1.45 1.42 -19.28
CA LEU A 142 -2.61 2.29 -19.47
C LEU A 142 -2.34 3.36 -20.52
N GLU A 143 -1.22 4.03 -20.43
CA GLU A 143 -0.81 5.05 -21.40
C GLU A 143 -0.65 4.47 -22.80
N PHE A 144 0.02 3.34 -22.91
CA PHE A 144 0.22 2.64 -24.19
C PHE A 144 -1.12 2.22 -24.82
N GLU A 145 -2.03 1.62 -24.07
CA GLU A 145 -3.34 1.20 -24.57
C GLU A 145 -4.20 2.40 -24.98
N ARG A 146 -4.12 3.52 -24.26
CA ARG A 146 -4.80 4.77 -24.63
C ARG A 146 -4.29 5.33 -25.94
N GLU A 147 -2.99 5.31 -26.18
CA GLU A 147 -2.41 5.73 -27.46
C GLU A 147 -2.88 4.86 -28.62
N LEU A 148 -2.92 3.54 -28.43
CA LEU A 148 -3.41 2.61 -29.45
C LEU A 148 -4.90 2.85 -29.76
N LEU A 149 -5.74 3.06 -28.76
CA LEU A 149 -7.16 3.36 -28.95
C LEU A 149 -7.34 4.72 -29.63
N GLY A 150 -6.56 5.72 -29.27
CA GLY A 150 -6.57 7.03 -29.93
C GLY A 150 -6.21 6.96 -31.41
N GLN A 151 -5.24 6.13 -31.77
CA GLN A 151 -4.86 5.88 -33.16
C GLN A 151 -5.96 5.16 -33.94
N LYS A 152 -6.64 4.18 -33.34
CA LYS A 152 -7.76 3.47 -33.97
C LYS A 152 -8.95 4.38 -34.25
N ILE A 153 -9.20 5.37 -33.41
CA ILE A 153 -10.30 6.31 -33.58
C ILE A 153 -10.01 7.34 -34.68
N LYS A 154 -8.74 7.59 -34.99
CA LYS A 154 -8.31 8.55 -36.04
C LYS A 154 -8.33 7.98 -37.45
N TYR A 155 -8.49 6.69 -37.59
CA TYR A 155 -8.56 5.98 -38.85
C TYR A 155 -9.94 5.32 -39.05
#